data_2ff78ae136f75bbf0951824bdb02d102
#
_entry.id   2ff78ae136f75bbf0951824bdb02d102
#
_cell.length_a   1.000
_cell.length_b   1.000
_cell.length_c   1.000
_cell.angle_alpha   90.00
_cell.angle_beta   90.00
_cell.angle_gamma   90.00
#
_symmetry.space_group_name_H-M   'P 1'
#
loop_
_entity.id
_entity.type
_entity.pdbx_description
1 polymer ?
#
loop_
_entity_poly.entity_id
_entity_poly.type
_entity_poly.pdbx_seq_one_letter_code
_entity_poly.pdbx_strand_id
1 'polypeptide(L)'
;MRPYVVDAPARHPGIGLVCGVEKGRHVIVTPRGTAALTPERLPPGLSENEQTALDLARVLSFPHSGDLMLLSTWMTQGRRVVSFEDQHATHGGAGGPQAYPFFLTPPEAPLDLSAVTSARELYPGFSNGFTRDRRVWSKAVRERRGAR
;
A
#
# COMPACT_ATOMS: atom_id res chain seq x y z
N MET A 1 -21.88 -11.22 7.61
CA MET A 1 -21.89 -10.18 6.53
C MET A 1 -23.20 -10.27 5.77
N ARG A 2 -23.89 -9.15 5.51
CA ARG A 2 -25.18 -9.19 4.77
C ARG A 2 -24.88 -9.39 3.28
N PRO A 3 -25.45 -10.39 2.59
CA PRO A 3 -25.08 -10.75 1.22
C PRO A 3 -25.23 -9.60 0.20
N TYR A 4 -26.21 -8.74 0.39
CA TYR A 4 -26.47 -7.61 -0.53
C TYR A 4 -25.40 -6.51 -0.53
N VAL A 5 -24.65 -6.33 0.58
CA VAL A 5 -23.64 -5.28 0.68
C VAL A 5 -22.35 -5.65 -0.06
N VAL A 6 -22.14 -6.93 -0.29
CA VAL A 6 -20.89 -7.47 -0.84
C VAL A 6 -20.98 -7.79 -2.34
N ASP A 7 -22.18 -8.08 -2.83
CA ASP A 7 -22.38 -8.57 -4.20
C ASP A 7 -22.17 -7.44 -5.24
N ALA A 8 -22.67 -6.25 -4.98
CA ALA A 8 -22.53 -5.12 -5.88
C ALA A 8 -21.08 -4.66 -6.06
N PRO A 9 -20.29 -4.43 -5.00
CA PRO A 9 -18.86 -4.12 -5.13
C PRO A 9 -18.07 -5.20 -5.85
N ALA A 10 -18.33 -6.49 -5.57
CA ALA A 10 -17.61 -7.60 -6.16
C ALA A 10 -17.88 -7.77 -7.67
N ARG A 11 -18.94 -7.13 -8.21
CA ARG A 11 -19.29 -7.13 -9.65
C ARG A 11 -18.92 -5.83 -10.36
N HIS A 12 -18.52 -4.81 -9.64
CA HIS A 12 -18.24 -3.51 -10.23
C HIS A 12 -16.92 -3.53 -10.99
N PRO A 13 -16.88 -3.12 -12.27
CA PRO A 13 -15.65 -3.23 -13.09
C PRO A 13 -14.50 -2.36 -12.61
N GLY A 14 -14.77 -1.29 -11.87
CA GLY A 14 -13.76 -0.41 -11.27
C GLY A 14 -13.16 -0.96 -9.97
N ILE A 15 -13.76 -2.02 -9.39
CA ILE A 15 -13.29 -2.65 -8.16
C ILE A 15 -12.61 -3.97 -8.51
N GLY A 16 -11.29 -4.00 -8.36
CA GLY A 16 -10.46 -5.16 -8.70
C GLY A 16 -10.43 -6.22 -7.60
N LEU A 17 -10.62 -5.81 -6.34
CA LEU A 17 -10.61 -6.73 -5.21
C LEU A 17 -11.49 -6.19 -4.08
N VAL A 18 -12.25 -7.08 -3.49
CA VAL A 18 -12.99 -6.84 -2.24
C VAL A 18 -12.48 -7.82 -1.19
N CYS A 19 -12.00 -7.29 -0.08
CA CYS A 19 -11.56 -8.09 1.06
C CYS A 19 -12.38 -7.75 2.30
N GLY A 20 -12.43 -8.65 3.26
CA GLY A 20 -13.11 -8.43 4.52
C GLY A 20 -12.76 -9.47 5.57
N VAL A 21 -13.48 -9.42 6.69
CA VAL A 21 -13.36 -10.41 7.76
C VAL A 21 -14.68 -11.15 7.89
N GLU A 22 -14.65 -12.46 7.76
CA GLU A 22 -15.80 -13.34 7.96
C GLU A 22 -15.47 -14.40 9.02
N LYS A 23 -16.26 -14.42 10.10
CA LYS A 23 -16.06 -15.35 11.22
C LYS A 23 -14.60 -15.40 11.74
N GLY A 24 -13.99 -14.21 11.83
CA GLY A 24 -12.60 -14.06 12.28
C GLY A 24 -11.52 -14.47 11.26
N ARG A 25 -11.89 -14.71 10.01
CA ARG A 25 -10.94 -15.06 8.94
C ARG A 25 -10.90 -13.97 7.89
N HIS A 26 -9.72 -13.66 7.40
CA HIS A 26 -9.54 -12.75 6.27
C HIS A 26 -9.98 -13.45 4.98
N VAL A 27 -10.85 -12.79 4.25
CA VAL A 27 -11.46 -13.36 3.03
C VAL A 27 -11.41 -12.40 1.86
N ILE A 28 -11.36 -12.97 0.67
CA ILE A 28 -11.69 -12.29 -0.58
C ILE A 28 -13.17 -12.54 -0.84
N VAL A 29 -13.88 -11.49 -1.22
CA VAL A 29 -15.28 -11.55 -1.63
C VAL A 29 -15.35 -11.62 -3.15
N THR A 30 -16.08 -12.60 -3.65
CA THR A 30 -16.32 -12.79 -5.07
C THR A 30 -17.82 -12.88 -5.36
N PRO A 31 -18.25 -12.72 -6.60
CA PRO A 31 -19.67 -12.94 -6.99
C PRO A 31 -20.18 -14.36 -6.69
N ARG A 32 -19.30 -15.30 -6.41
CA ARG A 32 -19.63 -16.71 -6.10
C ARG A 32 -19.58 -17.03 -4.61
N GLY A 33 -19.25 -16.06 -3.76
CA GLY A 33 -19.09 -16.20 -2.31
C GLY A 33 -17.73 -15.76 -1.82
N THR A 34 -17.36 -16.18 -0.62
CA THR A 34 -16.09 -15.81 -0.01
C THR A 34 -15.05 -16.92 -0.18
N ALA A 35 -13.78 -16.52 -0.26
CA ALA A 35 -12.62 -17.39 -0.29
C ALA A 35 -11.55 -16.87 0.66
N ALA A 36 -10.65 -17.73 1.14
CA ALA A 36 -9.55 -17.28 1.99
C ALA A 36 -8.66 -16.27 1.25
N LEU A 37 -8.23 -15.22 1.95
CA LEU A 37 -7.25 -14.26 1.44
C LEU A 37 -5.87 -14.92 1.43
N THR A 38 -5.42 -15.34 0.24
CA THR A 38 -4.10 -15.94 0.02
C THR A 38 -3.46 -15.35 -1.24
N PRO A 39 -2.13 -15.38 -1.37
CA PRO A 39 -1.43 -14.85 -2.56
C PRO A 39 -1.96 -15.42 -3.88
N GLU A 40 -2.21 -16.72 -3.93
CA GLU A 40 -2.62 -17.43 -5.16
C GLU A 40 -4.03 -17.05 -5.63
N ARG A 41 -4.79 -16.39 -4.76
CA ARG A 41 -6.17 -15.95 -5.05
C ARG A 41 -6.28 -14.47 -5.34
N LEU A 42 -5.18 -13.75 -5.24
CA LEU A 42 -5.15 -12.34 -5.63
C LEU A 42 -5.26 -12.21 -7.15
N PRO A 43 -5.94 -11.17 -7.66
CA PRO A 43 -5.95 -10.87 -9.08
C PRO A 43 -4.55 -10.64 -9.65
N PRO A 44 -4.35 -10.82 -10.96
CA PRO A 44 -3.12 -10.44 -11.64
C PRO A 44 -2.72 -8.98 -11.32
N GLY A 45 -1.44 -8.74 -11.13
CA GLY A 45 -0.91 -7.44 -10.71
C GLY A 45 -0.89 -7.23 -9.19
N LEU A 46 -1.75 -7.91 -8.43
CA LEU A 46 -1.69 -7.96 -6.96
C LEU A 46 -0.95 -9.21 -6.48
N SER A 47 -1.02 -10.30 -7.23
CA SER A 47 -0.36 -11.57 -6.91
C SER A 47 1.15 -11.59 -7.18
N GLU A 48 1.68 -10.58 -7.87
CA GLU A 48 3.12 -10.47 -8.19
C GLU A 48 4.00 -10.28 -6.95
N ASN A 49 3.40 -9.86 -5.84
CA ASN A 49 4.08 -9.68 -4.57
C ASN A 49 3.37 -10.54 -3.49
N GLU A 50 4.04 -11.58 -3.02
CA GLU A 50 3.52 -12.47 -1.96
C GLU A 50 3.19 -11.71 -0.68
N GLN A 51 3.89 -10.62 -0.39
CA GLN A 51 3.65 -9.77 0.76
C GLN A 51 2.28 -9.08 0.71
N THR A 52 1.70 -8.87 -0.47
CA THR A 52 0.43 -8.15 -0.62
C THR A 52 -0.71 -8.77 0.20
N ALA A 53 -0.85 -10.10 0.18
CA ALA A 53 -1.91 -10.77 0.96
C ALA A 53 -1.72 -10.58 2.46
N LEU A 54 -0.49 -10.61 2.94
CA LEU A 54 -0.16 -10.39 4.36
C LEU A 54 -0.43 -8.93 4.77
N ASP A 55 -0.08 -7.97 3.93
CA ASP A 55 -0.32 -6.56 4.20
C ASP A 55 -1.82 -6.23 4.22
N LEU A 56 -2.60 -6.80 3.29
CA LEU A 56 -4.07 -6.67 3.30
C LEU A 56 -4.69 -7.29 4.56
N ALA A 57 -4.27 -8.49 4.92
CA ALA A 57 -4.73 -9.16 6.14
C ALA A 57 -4.40 -8.34 7.39
N ARG A 58 -3.20 -7.74 7.42
CA ARG A 58 -2.79 -6.87 8.51
C ARG A 58 -3.64 -5.61 8.61
N VAL A 59 -3.92 -4.92 7.51
CA VAL A 59 -4.78 -3.72 7.52
C VAL A 59 -6.19 -4.08 7.97
N LEU A 60 -6.75 -5.20 7.50
CA LEU A 60 -8.05 -5.71 7.95
C LEU A 60 -8.10 -6.07 9.44
N SER A 61 -6.95 -6.32 10.06
CA SER A 61 -6.84 -6.62 11.50
C SER A 61 -6.77 -5.39 12.39
N PHE A 62 -6.70 -4.18 11.84
CA PHE A 62 -6.63 -2.97 12.68
C PHE A 62 -7.97 -2.74 13.40
N PRO A 63 -7.95 -2.25 14.66
CA PRO A 63 -9.15 -2.04 15.47
C PRO A 63 -10.21 -1.14 14.83
N HIS A 64 -9.78 -0.22 13.97
CA HIS A 64 -10.62 0.75 13.28
C HIS A 64 -10.69 0.51 11.76
N SER A 65 -10.30 -0.68 11.32
CA SER A 65 -10.53 -1.07 9.93
C SER A 65 -12.02 -1.22 9.67
N GLY A 66 -12.45 -0.82 8.47
CA GLY A 66 -13.83 -1.06 8.03
C GLY A 66 -14.13 -2.56 7.86
N ASP A 67 -15.40 -2.90 7.76
CA ASP A 67 -15.86 -4.28 7.51
C ASP A 67 -15.41 -4.83 6.17
N LEU A 68 -15.21 -3.93 5.20
CA LEU A 68 -14.75 -4.23 3.84
C LEU A 68 -13.63 -3.30 3.43
N MET A 69 -12.68 -3.84 2.72
CA MET A 69 -11.63 -3.10 2.01
C MET A 69 -11.85 -3.28 0.51
N LEU A 70 -11.91 -2.18 -0.21
CA LEU A 70 -12.08 -2.14 -1.66
C LEU A 70 -10.77 -1.66 -2.29
N LEU A 71 -10.25 -2.42 -3.24
CA LEU A 71 -9.09 -2.05 -4.04
C LEU A 71 -9.52 -1.82 -5.47
N SER A 72 -8.98 -0.78 -6.10
CA SER A 72 -9.27 -0.45 -7.48
C SER A 72 -8.79 -1.53 -8.44
N THR A 73 -9.43 -1.61 -9.60
CA THR A 73 -8.96 -2.46 -10.69
C THR A 73 -7.62 -1.97 -11.21
N TRP A 74 -6.63 -2.86 -11.22
CA TRP A 74 -5.37 -2.66 -11.91
C TRP A 74 -5.49 -3.08 -13.38
N MET A 75 -5.26 -2.14 -14.28
CA MET A 75 -5.22 -2.38 -15.72
C MET A 75 -3.77 -2.57 -16.16
N THR A 76 -3.37 -3.79 -16.48
CA THR A 76 -2.02 -4.12 -16.97
C THR A 76 -1.70 -3.38 -18.26
N GLN A 77 -2.68 -3.26 -19.17
CA GLN A 77 -2.55 -2.39 -20.33
C GLN A 77 -2.58 -0.91 -19.91
N GLY A 78 -1.47 -0.21 -20.22
CA GLY A 78 -1.33 1.21 -19.89
C GLY A 78 -0.91 1.49 -18.45
N ARG A 79 -0.71 0.46 -17.62
CA ARG A 79 -0.25 0.59 -16.22
C ARG A 79 -1.09 1.60 -15.44
N ARG A 80 -2.41 1.45 -15.51
CA ARG A 80 -3.38 2.37 -14.92
C ARG A 80 -4.15 1.71 -13.78
N VAL A 81 -4.59 2.53 -12.85
CA VAL A 81 -5.49 2.15 -11.76
C VAL A 81 -6.79 2.93 -11.93
N VAL A 82 -7.92 2.29 -11.71
CA VAL A 82 -9.21 3.00 -11.65
C VAL A 82 -9.22 3.85 -10.38
N SER A 83 -9.46 5.16 -10.52
CA SER A 83 -9.64 6.04 -9.37
C SER A 83 -11.08 5.95 -8.86
N PHE A 84 -11.27 5.93 -7.53
CA PHE A 84 -12.59 6.05 -6.91
C PHE A 84 -13.04 7.51 -6.77
N GLU A 85 -12.14 8.43 -7.02
CA GLU A 85 -12.35 9.87 -6.92
C GLU A 85 -11.99 10.53 -8.25
N ASP A 86 -12.61 11.66 -8.57
CA ASP A 86 -12.29 12.47 -9.75
C ASP A 86 -11.01 13.27 -9.50
N GLN A 87 -9.87 12.60 -9.68
CA GLN A 87 -8.52 13.17 -9.47
C GLN A 87 -7.59 12.82 -10.64
N HIS A 88 -6.61 13.68 -10.88
CA HIS A 88 -5.58 13.45 -11.91
C HIS A 88 -4.63 12.30 -11.57
N ALA A 89 -4.50 11.98 -10.28
CA ALA A 89 -3.68 10.88 -9.80
C ALA A 89 -4.34 10.21 -8.60
N THR A 90 -4.10 8.92 -8.43
CA THR A 90 -4.59 8.14 -7.30
C THR A 90 -3.46 7.37 -6.63
N HIS A 91 -3.64 7.05 -5.36
CA HIS A 91 -2.70 6.28 -4.55
C HIS A 91 -3.47 5.28 -3.67
N GLY A 92 -2.74 4.48 -2.91
CA GLY A 92 -3.33 3.50 -2.01
C GLY A 92 -3.71 2.18 -2.68
N GLY A 93 -3.29 1.97 -3.93
CA GLY A 93 -3.36 0.67 -4.56
C GLY A 93 -2.32 -0.30 -3.99
N ALA A 94 -2.57 -1.59 -4.10
CA ALA A 94 -1.70 -2.64 -3.56
C ALA A 94 -0.91 -3.39 -4.65
N GLY A 95 -1.04 -3.01 -5.92
CA GLY A 95 -0.46 -3.76 -7.03
C GLY A 95 0.37 -2.95 -8.01
N GLY A 96 1.10 -3.64 -8.85
CA GLY A 96 1.95 -3.07 -9.87
C GLY A 96 3.00 -2.11 -9.28
N PRO A 97 3.37 -1.03 -9.98
CA PRO A 97 4.37 -0.07 -9.50
C PRO A 97 4.04 0.61 -8.18
N GLN A 98 2.78 0.62 -7.74
CA GLN A 98 2.38 1.22 -6.46
C GLN A 98 2.88 0.41 -5.26
N ALA A 99 3.23 -0.86 -5.46
CA ALA A 99 3.83 -1.70 -4.43
C ALA A 99 5.33 -1.43 -4.22
N TYR A 100 5.97 -0.66 -5.10
CA TYR A 100 7.39 -0.38 -5.06
C TYR A 100 7.64 1.12 -4.84
N PRO A 101 7.60 1.60 -3.60
CA PRO A 101 7.92 2.99 -3.29
C PRO A 101 9.41 3.26 -3.57
N PHE A 102 9.73 4.51 -3.83
CA PHE A 102 11.12 4.95 -3.95
C PHE A 102 11.42 6.06 -2.94
N PHE A 103 12.68 6.15 -2.57
CA PHE A 103 13.20 7.23 -1.72
C PHE A 103 14.25 8.01 -2.49
N LEU A 104 14.14 9.33 -2.42
CA LEU A 104 15.16 10.24 -2.93
C LEU A 104 15.82 10.92 -1.74
N THR A 105 17.08 10.59 -1.50
CA THR A 105 17.88 11.17 -0.42
C THR A 105 19.13 11.82 -0.98
N PRO A 106 19.69 12.84 -0.31
CA PRO A 106 21.04 13.31 -0.60
C PRO A 106 22.05 12.15 -0.44
N PRO A 107 23.13 12.13 -1.21
CA PRO A 107 24.15 11.07 -1.10
C PRO A 107 24.76 10.90 0.28
N GLU A 108 24.85 12.00 1.03
CA GLU A 108 25.39 12.08 2.39
C GLU A 108 24.34 11.78 3.48
N ALA A 109 23.12 11.43 3.12
CA ALA A 109 22.09 11.11 4.11
C ALA A 109 22.48 9.85 4.90
N PRO A 110 22.47 9.91 6.24
CA PRO A 110 22.86 8.77 7.08
C PRO A 110 21.70 7.75 7.18
N LEU A 111 21.20 7.31 6.05
CA LEU A 111 20.04 6.43 5.98
C LEU A 111 20.37 5.22 5.11
N ASP A 112 20.55 4.08 5.74
CA ASP A 112 20.64 2.80 5.07
C ASP A 112 19.25 2.16 5.02
N LEU A 113 18.72 2.01 3.82
CA LEU A 113 17.41 1.41 3.54
C LEU A 113 17.52 0.00 2.98
N SER A 114 18.71 -0.57 2.87
CA SER A 114 18.94 -1.88 2.23
C SER A 114 18.20 -3.04 2.91
N ALA A 115 17.98 -2.94 4.22
CA ALA A 115 17.28 -3.94 5.02
C ALA A 115 15.80 -3.61 5.27
N VAL A 116 15.28 -2.49 4.73
CA VAL A 116 13.90 -2.07 4.98
C VAL A 116 12.95 -2.85 4.08
N THR A 117 12.04 -3.59 4.69
CA THR A 117 11.01 -4.38 4.01
C THR A 117 9.58 -3.83 4.23
N SER A 118 9.41 -2.93 5.19
CA SER A 118 8.10 -2.36 5.51
C SER A 118 8.19 -0.89 5.93
N ALA A 119 7.10 -0.15 5.74
CA ALA A 119 7.01 1.26 6.15
C ALA A 119 7.26 1.48 7.66
N ARG A 120 7.00 0.49 8.51
CA ARG A 120 7.29 0.58 9.96
C ARG A 120 8.77 0.65 10.27
N GLU A 121 9.58 0.00 9.47
CA GLU A 121 11.03 -0.05 9.65
C GLU A 121 11.70 1.25 9.21
N LEU A 122 11.01 2.07 8.42
CA LEU A 122 11.48 3.40 8.03
C LEU A 122 11.57 4.35 9.22
N TYR A 123 10.60 4.28 10.15
CA TYR A 123 10.53 5.24 11.26
C TYR A 123 11.80 5.27 12.13
N PRO A 124 12.35 4.13 12.59
CA PRO A 124 13.61 4.13 13.32
C PRO A 124 14.78 4.73 12.52
N GLY A 125 14.87 4.43 11.22
CA GLY A 125 15.87 5.00 10.34
C GLY A 125 15.79 6.52 10.27
N PHE A 126 14.59 7.05 10.02
CA PHE A 126 14.35 8.49 9.98
C PHE A 126 14.57 9.15 11.34
N SER A 127 14.06 8.59 12.43
CA SER A 127 14.21 9.18 13.74
C SER A 127 15.66 9.17 14.20
N ASN A 128 16.41 8.12 13.93
CA ASN A 128 17.84 8.03 14.30
C ASN A 128 18.74 8.85 13.37
N GLY A 129 18.45 8.86 12.05
CA GLY A 129 19.30 9.54 11.07
C GLY A 129 19.04 11.05 10.98
N PHE A 130 17.80 11.50 11.16
CA PHE A 130 17.43 12.90 10.90
C PHE A 130 17.07 13.73 12.14
N THR A 131 16.67 13.10 13.26
CA THR A 131 16.28 13.86 14.45
C THR A 131 17.41 14.04 15.45
N ARG A 132 18.37 13.13 15.50
CA ARG A 132 19.50 13.23 16.44
C ARG A 132 20.54 14.28 16.09
N ASP A 133 20.66 14.66 14.82
CA ASP A 133 21.59 15.68 14.41
C ASP A 133 20.99 16.75 13.49
N ARG A 134 20.06 17.53 14.05
CA ARG A 134 19.53 18.75 13.41
C ARG A 134 20.64 19.72 12.94
N ARG A 135 21.85 19.63 13.53
CA ARG A 135 22.98 20.51 13.21
C ARG A 135 23.64 20.14 11.89
N VAL A 136 23.77 18.85 11.60
CA VAL A 136 24.37 18.38 10.33
C VAL A 136 23.48 18.78 9.15
N TRP A 137 22.17 18.58 9.27
CA TRP A 137 21.22 18.97 8.22
C TRP A 137 21.16 20.47 7.99
N SER A 138 21.10 21.26 9.05
CA SER A 138 21.05 22.72 8.93
C SER A 138 22.35 23.29 8.34
N LYS A 139 23.49 22.65 8.58
CA LYS A 139 24.77 23.03 8.02
C LYS A 139 24.84 22.70 6.52
N ALA A 140 24.54 21.48 6.12
CA ALA A 140 24.55 21.06 4.73
C ALA A 140 23.58 21.86 3.84
N VAL A 141 22.39 22.19 4.34
CA VAL A 141 21.42 23.04 3.62
C VAL A 141 21.91 24.49 3.50
N ARG A 142 22.59 25.06 4.50
CA ARG A 142 23.14 26.42 4.45
C ARG A 142 24.31 26.54 3.48
N GLU A 143 25.21 25.57 3.49
CA GLU A 143 26.36 25.55 2.58
C GLU A 143 25.94 25.49 1.11
N ARG A 144 24.89 24.72 0.77
CA ARG A 144 24.35 24.69 -0.59
C ARG A 144 23.59 25.97 -1.02
N ARG A 145 23.02 26.72 -0.07
CA ARG A 145 22.36 28.01 -0.37
C ARG A 145 23.37 29.17 -0.53
N GLY A 146 24.54 29.04 0.06
CA GLY A 146 25.63 30.02 -0.08
C GLY A 146 26.51 29.81 -1.32
N ALA A 147 26.35 28.70 -2.03
CA ALA A 147 27.13 28.35 -3.22
C ALA A 147 26.40 28.62 -4.56
N ARG A 148 25.30 29.40 -4.54
CA ARG A 148 24.57 29.83 -5.74
C ARG A 148 24.66 31.32 -5.90
#